data_f841e5452f4728d20302fcda0d078779
#
_entry.id   f841e5452f4728d20302fcda0d078779
#
_cell.length_a   1.000
_cell.length_b   1.000
_cell.length_c   1.000
_cell.angle_alpha   90.00
_cell.angle_beta   90.00
_cell.angle_gamma   90.00
#
_symmetry.space_group_name_H-M   'P 1'
#
loop_
_entity.id
_entity.type
_entity.pdbx_description
1 polymer ?
#
loop_
_entity_poly.entity_id
_entity_poly.type
_entity_poly.pdbx_seq_one_letter_code
_entity_poly.pdbx_strand_id
1 'polypeptide(L)'
;MPKFTLDGKEISFEAGETVMEAAWREGIEIPHYCWHPGLSIAANCRMCLVHVESGRQMAMPQLAFDEAKGEYVPSTKPKLQPACQLAAAEDMVVSSTNDEVKTAQASVQEFLLLNHPVDCPICDQAGECKLQDYYYEHQGTLKRKLTEPVHKPKGVRFGPTIVYDAERCIMCTRCIRVCDEVAKDHVLDMRERGNKNEIVLAPGRELDHKYTLMTEHVCPVGALTSQDFRFKARVWFLKSAQGVCTGCATGCNTHVDYDPRNGKIYRLRPRDNAEVNQFWMCDDGMMTYTRHDTDRLLMPTVGRGEERVPVGEEAALELAAEQLNAVDASKLAIVLSAQHSTEDNLALAKLAAALGADGLYLAALGEWEGDDILRSDDHNPNRAGATQAVSGTVLKSVPDLLANVQSGAVQGVLALGWATAETLEELAPLVTLDGVVSLTSHVGALPAAASVTIPVADTFEVDGSFVNAKGLTQGFQATLSPPAGIEPAWKTISDLAGKLGKDLGFKDLQGLRQGLVDAAEAAQ
;
A
#
# COMPACT_ATOMS: atom_id res chain seq x y z
N MET A 1 25.93 -22.33 -3.55
CA MET A 1 24.95 -22.41 -2.44
C MET A 1 24.66 -23.88 -2.18
N PRO A 2 24.56 -24.33 -0.92
CA PRO A 2 24.11 -25.67 -0.59
C PRO A 2 22.66 -25.87 -1.06
N LYS A 3 22.26 -27.13 -1.25
CA LYS A 3 20.97 -27.47 -1.82
C LYS A 3 20.32 -28.63 -1.07
N PHE A 4 18.99 -28.66 -1.09
CA PHE A 4 18.17 -29.78 -0.64
C PHE A 4 17.06 -30.06 -1.64
N THR A 5 16.39 -31.18 -1.51
CA THR A 5 15.26 -31.55 -2.39
C THR A 5 13.94 -31.40 -1.63
N LEU A 6 12.98 -30.67 -2.20
CA LEU A 6 11.59 -30.58 -1.73
C LEU A 6 10.64 -31.08 -2.81
N ASP A 7 9.89 -32.13 -2.51
CA ASP A 7 8.95 -32.79 -3.44
C ASP A 7 9.56 -33.08 -4.83
N GLY A 8 10.82 -33.51 -4.85
CA GLY A 8 11.58 -33.83 -6.06
C GLY A 8 12.21 -32.64 -6.77
N LYS A 9 12.01 -31.40 -6.29
CA LYS A 9 12.64 -30.19 -6.83
C LYS A 9 13.86 -29.80 -6.00
N GLU A 10 14.99 -29.56 -6.65
CA GLU A 10 16.21 -29.06 -5.99
C GLU A 10 16.07 -27.58 -5.66
N ILE A 11 16.33 -27.22 -4.40
CA ILE A 11 16.21 -25.85 -3.85
C ILE A 11 17.53 -25.45 -3.24
N SER A 12 18.05 -24.28 -3.62
CA SER A 12 19.18 -23.67 -2.96
C SER A 12 18.74 -22.99 -1.66
N PHE A 13 19.63 -22.94 -0.66
CA PHE A 13 19.35 -22.25 0.60
C PHE A 13 20.58 -21.52 1.13
N GLU A 14 20.32 -20.53 1.99
CA GLU A 14 21.35 -19.77 2.70
C GLU A 14 21.58 -20.38 4.10
N ALA A 15 22.76 -20.12 4.67
CA ALA A 15 23.11 -20.65 5.99
C ALA A 15 22.14 -20.09 7.06
N GLY A 16 21.43 -20.98 7.76
CA GLY A 16 20.47 -20.63 8.79
C GLY A 16 19.01 -20.55 8.32
N GLU A 17 18.74 -20.59 7.00
CA GLU A 17 17.36 -20.67 6.49
C GLU A 17 16.66 -21.95 6.93
N THR A 18 15.38 -21.83 7.21
CA THR A 18 14.48 -22.97 7.37
C THR A 18 14.00 -23.49 6.02
N VAL A 19 13.48 -24.72 5.99
CA VAL A 19 12.82 -25.28 4.79
C VAL A 19 11.68 -24.40 4.31
N MET A 20 10.94 -23.76 5.22
CA MET A 20 9.85 -22.84 4.88
C MET A 20 10.37 -21.57 4.19
N GLU A 21 11.43 -20.95 4.70
CA GLU A 21 12.01 -19.73 4.14
C GLU A 21 12.60 -19.96 2.75
N ALA A 22 13.37 -21.05 2.59
CA ALA A 22 13.92 -21.42 1.30
C ALA A 22 12.82 -21.75 0.26
N ALA A 23 11.76 -22.46 0.67
CA ALA A 23 10.61 -22.76 -0.19
C ALA A 23 9.88 -21.47 -0.60
N TRP A 24 9.64 -20.56 0.35
CA TRP A 24 9.00 -19.26 0.11
C TRP A 24 9.77 -18.42 -0.91
N ARG A 25 11.08 -18.31 -0.77
CA ARG A 25 11.96 -17.57 -1.69
C ARG A 25 11.92 -18.10 -3.12
N GLU A 26 11.73 -19.41 -3.28
CA GLU A 26 11.58 -20.09 -4.59
C GLU A 26 10.11 -20.13 -5.09
N GLY A 27 9.19 -19.44 -4.40
CA GLY A 27 7.77 -19.41 -4.77
C GLY A 27 7.03 -20.72 -4.57
N ILE A 28 7.55 -21.63 -3.72
CA ILE A 28 6.90 -22.91 -3.39
C ILE A 28 6.09 -22.72 -2.11
N GLU A 29 4.79 -22.92 -2.20
CA GLU A 29 3.90 -22.83 -1.04
C GLU A 29 3.93 -24.11 -0.22
N ILE A 30 4.32 -24.02 1.06
CA ILE A 30 4.05 -25.02 2.09
C ILE A 30 2.89 -24.49 2.94
N PRO A 31 1.78 -25.23 3.12
CA PRO A 31 0.61 -24.73 3.85
C PRO A 31 0.95 -24.26 5.26
N HIS A 32 0.46 -23.08 5.65
CA HIS A 32 0.77 -22.51 6.96
C HIS A 32 -0.25 -21.46 7.40
N TYR A 33 -0.39 -21.24 8.72
CA TYR A 33 -1.19 -20.15 9.28
C TYR A 33 -0.36 -19.18 10.13
N CYS A 34 0.45 -19.71 11.05
CA CYS A 34 1.16 -18.85 12.00
C CYS A 34 2.44 -18.25 11.46
N TRP A 35 3.08 -18.84 10.47
CA TRP A 35 4.30 -18.34 9.87
C TRP A 35 4.01 -17.14 8.95
N HIS A 36 4.90 -16.14 8.98
CA HIS A 36 4.92 -15.00 8.09
C HIS A 36 6.39 -14.59 7.87
N PRO A 37 6.82 -14.26 6.63
CA PRO A 37 8.24 -14.02 6.34
C PRO A 37 8.83 -12.83 7.11
N GLY A 38 8.03 -11.86 7.50
CA GLY A 38 8.45 -10.68 8.25
C GLY A 38 8.26 -10.77 9.77
N LEU A 39 7.91 -11.95 10.34
CA LEU A 39 7.65 -12.13 11.77
C LEU A 39 8.43 -13.32 12.33
N SER A 40 8.71 -13.29 13.62
CA SER A 40 9.30 -14.43 14.34
C SER A 40 8.48 -15.72 14.19
N ILE A 41 9.13 -16.86 14.37
CA ILE A 41 8.52 -18.18 14.16
C ILE A 41 7.75 -18.62 15.40
N ALA A 42 6.42 -18.65 15.35
CA ALA A 42 5.58 -19.15 16.44
C ALA A 42 5.47 -20.69 16.49
N ALA A 43 5.53 -21.36 15.36
CA ALA A 43 5.43 -22.83 15.18
C ALA A 43 4.24 -23.50 15.87
N ASN A 44 3.13 -22.79 16.10
CA ASN A 44 1.99 -23.24 16.90
C ASN A 44 0.87 -23.89 16.07
N CYS A 45 0.69 -23.53 14.78
CA CYS A 45 -0.43 -24.04 13.96
C CYS A 45 -0.25 -25.46 13.47
N ARG A 46 0.99 -25.92 13.28
CA ARG A 46 1.33 -27.25 12.76
C ARG A 46 0.83 -27.57 11.35
N MET A 47 0.35 -26.59 10.59
CA MET A 47 -0.10 -26.82 9.21
C MET A 47 1.07 -27.09 8.26
N CYS A 48 2.27 -26.57 8.56
CA CYS A 48 3.48 -26.72 7.75
C CYS A 48 4.29 -28.00 8.06
N LEU A 49 3.64 -29.05 8.53
CA LEU A 49 4.32 -30.33 8.75
C LEU A 49 4.82 -30.91 7.42
N VAL A 50 6.07 -31.39 7.44
CA VAL A 50 6.75 -32.07 6.32
C VAL A 50 7.42 -33.34 6.79
N HIS A 51 7.66 -34.25 5.87
CA HIS A 51 8.41 -35.49 6.11
C HIS A 51 9.85 -35.33 5.63
N VAL A 52 10.83 -35.61 6.48
CA VAL A 52 12.24 -35.69 6.12
C VAL A 52 12.56 -37.13 5.78
N GLU A 53 12.78 -37.43 4.49
CA GLU A 53 13.01 -38.77 3.97
C GLU A 53 14.48 -39.19 4.14
N SER A 54 15.40 -38.25 3.98
CA SER A 54 16.83 -38.53 4.15
C SER A 54 17.60 -37.23 4.51
N GLY A 55 18.83 -37.40 5.00
CA GLY A 55 19.73 -36.31 5.37
C GLY A 55 20.02 -36.22 6.87
N ARG A 56 20.85 -35.24 7.27
CA ARG A 56 21.37 -35.11 8.65
C ARG A 56 20.30 -34.88 9.73
N GLN A 57 19.12 -34.45 9.35
CA GLN A 57 18.02 -34.17 10.28
C GLN A 57 16.93 -35.24 10.28
N MET A 58 17.26 -36.48 9.89
CA MET A 58 16.36 -37.58 10.13
C MET A 58 15.95 -37.63 11.60
N ALA A 59 14.65 -37.57 11.83
CA ALA A 59 14.10 -37.51 13.17
C ALA A 59 14.57 -38.73 14.01
N MET A 60 14.89 -38.49 15.28
CA MET A 60 15.07 -39.56 16.25
C MET A 60 13.85 -40.49 16.19
N PRO A 61 14.04 -41.80 16.28
CA PRO A 61 12.93 -42.74 16.24
C PRO A 61 11.92 -42.37 17.33
N GLN A 62 10.66 -42.23 16.92
CA GLN A 62 9.58 -42.09 17.88
C GLN A 62 9.36 -43.41 18.60
N LEU A 63 9.06 -43.34 19.87
CA LEU A 63 8.55 -44.48 20.61
C LEU A 63 7.03 -44.49 20.54
N ALA A 64 6.43 -45.57 20.11
CA ALA A 64 4.99 -45.80 20.18
C ALA A 64 4.74 -46.89 21.24
N PHE A 65 3.66 -46.77 22.01
CA PHE A 65 3.27 -47.79 22.95
C PHE A 65 2.64 -48.95 22.16
N ASP A 66 3.23 -50.13 22.29
CA ASP A 66 2.71 -51.37 21.74
C ASP A 66 1.83 -52.06 22.78
N GLU A 67 0.51 -51.97 22.61
CA GLU A 67 -0.44 -52.55 23.56
C GLU A 67 -0.30 -54.08 23.70
N ALA A 68 0.10 -54.75 22.64
CA ALA A 68 0.28 -56.22 22.69
C ALA A 68 1.51 -56.63 23.50
N LYS A 69 2.55 -55.80 23.55
CA LYS A 69 3.79 -56.04 24.28
C LYS A 69 3.81 -55.33 25.63
N GLY A 70 2.94 -54.34 25.86
CA GLY A 70 2.91 -53.53 27.06
C GLY A 70 4.13 -52.63 27.26
N GLU A 71 4.85 -52.31 26.19
CA GLU A 71 6.08 -51.51 26.24
C GLU A 71 6.16 -50.48 25.10
N TYR A 72 7.05 -49.49 25.24
CA TYR A 72 7.35 -48.53 24.19
C TYR A 72 8.38 -49.13 23.22
N VAL A 73 7.99 -49.22 21.94
CA VAL A 73 8.83 -49.71 20.84
C VAL A 73 9.12 -48.60 19.83
N PRO A 74 10.21 -48.67 19.05
CA PRO A 74 10.45 -47.76 17.96
C PRO A 74 9.28 -47.76 16.98
N SER A 75 8.69 -46.57 16.74
CA SER A 75 7.61 -46.42 15.77
C SER A 75 8.15 -46.55 14.35
N THR A 76 7.42 -47.25 13.51
CA THR A 76 7.68 -47.30 12.05
C THR A 76 7.11 -46.08 11.33
N LYS A 77 6.32 -45.26 12.02
CA LYS A 77 5.75 -44.02 11.44
C LYS A 77 6.79 -42.91 11.46
N PRO A 78 6.94 -42.15 10.36
CA PRO A 78 7.87 -41.03 10.31
C PRO A 78 7.44 -39.94 11.27
N LYS A 79 8.41 -39.24 11.85
CA LYS A 79 8.15 -38.03 12.64
C LYS A 79 8.09 -36.85 11.71
N LEU A 80 6.89 -36.33 11.49
CA LEU A 80 6.70 -35.09 10.76
C LEU A 80 7.27 -33.90 11.55
N GLN A 81 7.91 -32.96 10.85
CA GLN A 81 8.52 -31.78 11.41
C GLN A 81 7.88 -30.50 10.84
N PRO A 82 7.75 -29.41 11.62
CA PRO A 82 7.25 -28.14 11.09
C PRO A 82 8.33 -27.49 10.21
N ALA A 83 8.06 -27.30 8.93
CA ALA A 83 8.98 -26.72 7.96
C ALA A 83 9.48 -25.32 8.39
N CYS A 84 8.66 -24.56 9.12
CA CYS A 84 9.03 -23.24 9.63
C CYS A 84 10.11 -23.26 10.73
N GLN A 85 10.39 -24.42 11.35
CA GLN A 85 11.46 -24.61 12.35
C GLN A 85 12.54 -25.59 11.89
N LEU A 86 12.31 -26.27 10.79
CA LEU A 86 13.25 -27.23 10.25
C LEU A 86 14.35 -26.49 9.48
N ALA A 87 15.56 -26.42 10.04
CA ALA A 87 16.70 -25.82 9.34
C ALA A 87 17.01 -26.61 8.06
N ALA A 88 17.17 -25.92 6.95
CA ALA A 88 17.61 -26.55 5.70
C ALA A 88 19.03 -27.11 5.84
N ALA A 89 19.27 -28.30 5.27
CA ALA A 89 20.56 -28.95 5.31
C ALA A 89 20.89 -29.55 3.94
N GLU A 90 22.19 -29.58 3.61
CA GLU A 90 22.69 -30.10 2.34
C GLU A 90 22.30 -31.59 2.17
N ASP A 91 21.90 -31.97 0.96
CA ASP A 91 21.45 -33.32 0.58
C ASP A 91 20.21 -33.84 1.34
N MET A 92 19.50 -32.97 2.06
CA MET A 92 18.25 -33.34 2.70
C MET A 92 17.16 -33.56 1.66
N VAL A 93 16.35 -34.60 1.82
CA VAL A 93 15.16 -34.85 1.00
C VAL A 93 13.92 -34.68 1.88
N VAL A 94 13.05 -33.77 1.45
CA VAL A 94 11.83 -33.38 2.18
C VAL A 94 10.62 -33.60 1.28
N SER A 95 9.56 -34.16 1.85
CA SER A 95 8.25 -34.23 1.21
C SER A 95 7.22 -33.44 1.98
N SER A 96 6.50 -32.55 1.26
CA SER A 96 5.34 -31.80 1.77
C SER A 96 4.01 -32.38 1.27
N THR A 97 4.05 -33.40 0.41
CA THR A 97 2.90 -33.91 -0.36
C THR A 97 2.62 -35.39 -0.21
N ASN A 98 3.41 -36.14 0.58
CA ASN A 98 3.15 -37.57 0.79
C ASN A 98 1.87 -37.80 1.65
N ASP A 99 1.38 -39.05 1.68
CA ASP A 99 0.09 -39.39 2.32
C ASP A 99 0.07 -39.10 3.84
N GLU A 100 1.21 -39.29 4.52
CA GLU A 100 1.31 -39.00 5.96
C GLU A 100 1.23 -37.52 6.24
N VAL A 101 1.90 -36.69 5.44
CA VAL A 101 1.82 -35.22 5.51
C VAL A 101 0.39 -34.75 5.23
N LYS A 102 -0.23 -35.24 4.14
CA LYS A 102 -1.63 -34.91 3.81
C LYS A 102 -2.60 -35.31 4.93
N THR A 103 -2.42 -36.46 5.54
CA THR A 103 -3.24 -36.90 6.68
C THR A 103 -3.05 -36.00 7.89
N ALA A 104 -1.83 -35.59 8.15
CA ALA A 104 -1.54 -34.66 9.25
C ALA A 104 -2.11 -33.26 9.01
N GLN A 105 -1.97 -32.72 7.80
CA GLN A 105 -2.55 -31.43 7.40
C GLN A 105 -4.08 -31.45 7.47
N ALA A 106 -4.73 -32.52 6.99
CA ALA A 106 -6.17 -32.71 7.12
C ALA A 106 -6.62 -32.76 8.59
N SER A 107 -5.85 -33.42 9.45
CA SER A 107 -6.15 -33.47 10.88
C SER A 107 -6.01 -32.10 11.55
N VAL A 108 -4.97 -31.33 11.22
CA VAL A 108 -4.80 -29.96 11.71
C VAL A 108 -5.97 -29.08 11.28
N GLN A 109 -6.36 -29.17 10.01
CA GLN A 109 -7.50 -28.44 9.47
C GLN A 109 -8.79 -28.79 10.20
N GLU A 110 -9.05 -30.09 10.45
CA GLU A 110 -10.22 -30.52 11.21
C GLU A 110 -10.21 -29.95 12.63
N PHE A 111 -9.08 -29.99 13.35
CA PHE A 111 -8.98 -29.40 14.70
C PHE A 111 -9.32 -27.91 14.72
N LEU A 112 -8.86 -27.13 13.76
CA LEU A 112 -9.18 -25.72 13.66
C LEU A 112 -10.67 -25.49 13.40
N LEU A 113 -11.31 -26.36 12.61
CA LEU A 113 -12.72 -26.25 12.25
C LEU A 113 -13.68 -26.76 13.32
N LEU A 114 -13.22 -27.48 14.36
CA LEU A 114 -14.12 -28.03 15.40
C LEU A 114 -15.02 -26.98 16.05
N ASN A 115 -14.49 -25.80 16.32
CA ASN A 115 -15.24 -24.69 16.95
C ASN A 115 -15.39 -23.48 16.01
N HIS A 116 -14.80 -23.51 14.82
CA HIS A 116 -14.92 -22.40 13.87
C HIS A 116 -16.37 -22.28 13.38
N PRO A 117 -16.97 -21.06 13.39
CA PRO A 117 -18.34 -20.86 12.94
C PRO A 117 -18.44 -20.96 11.42
N VAL A 118 -19.61 -21.39 10.92
CA VAL A 118 -19.90 -21.43 9.48
C VAL A 118 -20.43 -20.06 9.04
N ASP A 119 -19.61 -19.03 9.25
CA ASP A 119 -19.93 -17.63 8.99
C ASP A 119 -19.49 -17.14 7.60
N CYS A 120 -18.95 -17.99 6.73
CA CYS A 120 -18.42 -17.57 5.42
C CYS A 120 -19.39 -16.65 4.64
N PRO A 121 -20.72 -16.89 4.61
CA PRO A 121 -21.65 -16.00 3.92
C PRO A 121 -21.70 -14.56 4.46
N ILE A 122 -21.32 -14.35 5.72
CA ILE A 122 -21.31 -13.04 6.40
C ILE A 122 -19.92 -12.61 6.87
N CYS A 123 -18.88 -13.34 6.49
CA CYS A 123 -17.50 -13.04 6.86
C CYS A 123 -16.82 -12.29 5.71
N ASP A 124 -16.20 -11.14 5.99
CA ASP A 124 -15.52 -10.34 4.95
C ASP A 124 -14.29 -11.03 4.37
N GLN A 125 -13.67 -11.95 5.12
CA GLN A 125 -12.52 -12.72 4.64
C GLN A 125 -12.88 -13.80 3.61
N ALA A 126 -14.18 -14.08 3.38
CA ALA A 126 -14.57 -15.10 2.40
C ALA A 126 -14.04 -14.75 1.00
N GLY A 127 -13.37 -15.71 0.35
CA GLY A 127 -12.73 -15.55 -0.96
C GLY A 127 -11.24 -15.15 -0.91
N GLU A 128 -10.71 -14.80 0.29
CA GLU A 128 -9.28 -14.58 0.53
C GLU A 128 -8.83 -15.19 1.88
N CYS A 129 -9.57 -16.19 2.37
CA CYS A 129 -9.38 -16.81 3.67
C CYS A 129 -8.53 -18.09 3.54
N LYS A 130 -7.31 -18.09 4.07
CA LYS A 130 -6.44 -19.28 4.07
C LYS A 130 -7.08 -20.52 4.72
N LEU A 131 -7.96 -20.33 5.74
CA LEU A 131 -8.68 -21.45 6.35
C LEU A 131 -9.69 -22.08 5.38
N GLN A 132 -10.36 -21.25 4.57
CA GLN A 132 -11.31 -21.68 3.55
C GLN A 132 -10.58 -22.40 2.40
N ASP A 133 -9.49 -21.83 1.90
CA ASP A 133 -8.71 -22.41 0.81
C ASP A 133 -8.14 -23.77 1.20
N TYR A 134 -7.47 -23.84 2.35
CA TYR A 134 -6.87 -25.09 2.85
C TYR A 134 -7.93 -26.15 3.24
N TYR A 135 -9.15 -25.76 3.57
CA TYR A 135 -10.24 -26.72 3.73
C TYR A 135 -10.52 -27.48 2.44
N TYR A 136 -10.61 -26.79 1.31
CA TYR A 136 -10.84 -27.41 0.01
C TYR A 136 -9.63 -28.21 -0.48
N GLU A 137 -8.43 -27.74 -0.20
CA GLU A 137 -7.20 -28.37 -0.68
C GLU A 137 -6.78 -29.60 0.13
N HIS A 138 -6.96 -29.57 1.45
CA HIS A 138 -6.36 -30.55 2.35
C HIS A 138 -7.36 -31.40 3.14
N GLN A 139 -8.60 -31.00 3.31
CA GLN A 139 -9.57 -31.76 4.08
C GLN A 139 -10.81 -32.16 3.27
N GLY A 140 -11.67 -31.21 2.91
CA GLY A 140 -12.87 -31.42 2.11
C GLY A 140 -13.95 -32.33 2.72
N THR A 141 -13.86 -32.66 4.02
CA THR A 141 -14.75 -33.62 4.70
C THR A 141 -15.70 -32.94 5.67
N LEU A 142 -16.78 -33.65 6.02
CA LEU A 142 -17.74 -33.17 7.01
C LEU A 142 -17.14 -33.14 8.42
N LYS A 143 -17.59 -32.18 9.21
CA LYS A 143 -17.24 -32.04 10.63
C LYS A 143 -17.73 -33.25 11.42
N ARG A 144 -16.84 -33.91 12.16
CA ARG A 144 -17.14 -35.09 12.98
C ARG A 144 -17.55 -34.78 14.41
N LYS A 145 -17.46 -33.50 14.85
CA LYS A 145 -17.83 -33.08 16.19
C LYS A 145 -19.34 -33.18 16.41
N LEU A 146 -19.76 -33.87 17.48
CA LEU A 146 -21.14 -34.07 17.87
C LEU A 146 -21.62 -33.08 18.95
N THR A 147 -20.70 -32.36 19.60
CA THR A 147 -21.02 -31.39 20.64
C THR A 147 -21.13 -29.98 20.07
N GLU A 148 -21.85 -29.09 20.74
CA GLU A 148 -21.95 -27.68 20.37
C GLU A 148 -20.57 -27.03 20.31
N PRO A 149 -20.33 -26.12 19.35
CA PRO A 149 -19.13 -25.27 19.33
C PRO A 149 -19.01 -24.42 20.59
N VAL A 150 -17.78 -24.08 20.95
CA VAL A 150 -17.55 -23.09 22.03
C VAL A 150 -17.83 -21.70 21.49
N HIS A 151 -18.77 -20.99 22.14
CA HIS A 151 -19.06 -19.61 21.81
C HIS A 151 -18.11 -18.64 22.51
N LYS A 152 -17.70 -17.61 21.78
CA LYS A 152 -16.79 -16.55 22.20
C LYS A 152 -17.34 -15.18 21.82
N PRO A 153 -16.78 -14.07 22.34
CA PRO A 153 -17.20 -12.73 21.95
C PRO A 153 -17.05 -12.49 20.44
N LYS A 154 -18.07 -11.84 19.86
CA LYS A 154 -18.12 -11.50 18.44
C LYS A 154 -18.28 -10.00 18.25
N GLY A 155 -17.66 -9.44 17.21
CA GLY A 155 -17.84 -8.04 16.83
C GLY A 155 -17.32 -7.04 17.87
N VAL A 156 -16.28 -7.38 18.61
CA VAL A 156 -15.67 -6.52 19.64
C VAL A 156 -14.76 -5.49 18.99
N ARG A 157 -14.97 -4.21 19.27
CA ARG A 157 -14.05 -3.16 18.82
C ARG A 157 -12.77 -3.22 19.65
N PHE A 158 -11.64 -3.32 18.97
CA PHE A 158 -10.32 -3.29 19.61
C PHE A 158 -9.69 -1.89 19.62
N GLY A 159 -10.27 -0.95 18.89
CA GLY A 159 -9.84 0.43 18.77
C GLY A 159 -10.62 1.11 17.65
N PRO A 160 -10.11 2.23 17.11
CA PRO A 160 -10.81 3.00 16.08
C PRO A 160 -10.92 2.29 14.73
N THR A 161 -10.02 1.37 14.42
CA THR A 161 -9.86 0.79 13.07
C THR A 161 -10.26 -0.68 12.97
N ILE A 162 -10.16 -1.47 14.05
CA ILE A 162 -10.25 -2.93 14.02
C ILE A 162 -11.46 -3.45 14.80
N VAL A 163 -12.15 -4.42 14.19
CA VAL A 163 -13.20 -5.25 14.83
C VAL A 163 -12.70 -6.68 14.92
N TYR A 164 -12.80 -7.26 16.12
CA TYR A 164 -12.39 -8.62 16.43
C TYR A 164 -13.58 -9.56 16.61
N ASP A 165 -13.49 -10.77 16.02
CA ASP A 165 -14.40 -11.89 16.20
C ASP A 165 -13.62 -13.09 16.75
N ALA A 166 -13.80 -13.40 18.04
CA ALA A 166 -13.05 -14.45 18.72
C ALA A 166 -13.43 -15.86 18.28
N GLU A 167 -14.65 -16.08 17.76
CA GLU A 167 -15.05 -17.39 17.24
C GLU A 167 -14.32 -17.73 15.93
N ARG A 168 -13.99 -16.72 15.12
CA ARG A 168 -13.25 -16.90 13.85
C ARG A 168 -11.76 -17.04 14.04
N CYS A 169 -11.25 -16.68 15.21
CA CYS A 169 -9.82 -16.70 15.51
C CYS A 169 -9.29 -18.13 15.63
N ILE A 170 -8.20 -18.42 14.91
CA ILE A 170 -7.48 -19.70 14.93
C ILE A 170 -6.22 -19.67 15.81
N MET A 171 -6.05 -18.62 16.61
CA MET A 171 -4.94 -18.45 17.57
C MET A 171 -3.53 -18.55 16.95
N CYS A 172 -3.37 -18.06 15.72
CA CYS A 172 -2.08 -18.07 15.01
C CYS A 172 -1.04 -17.07 15.54
N THR A 173 -1.46 -16.12 16.35
CA THR A 173 -0.64 -15.07 17.01
C THR A 173 0.06 -14.07 16.08
N ARG A 174 -0.23 -14.04 14.78
CA ARG A 174 0.39 -13.05 13.87
C ARG A 174 0.12 -11.61 14.32
N CYS A 175 -1.12 -11.30 14.72
CA CYS A 175 -1.52 -9.97 15.16
C CYS A 175 -0.74 -9.50 16.41
N ILE A 176 -0.54 -10.39 17.40
CA ILE A 176 0.27 -10.08 18.58
C ILE A 176 1.70 -9.75 18.15
N ARG A 177 2.30 -10.61 17.33
CA ARG A 177 3.69 -10.41 16.87
C ARG A 177 3.87 -9.17 16.00
N VAL A 178 2.87 -8.79 15.19
CA VAL A 178 2.91 -7.50 14.46
C VAL A 178 2.94 -6.33 15.44
N CYS A 179 2.09 -6.35 16.46
CA CYS A 179 2.12 -5.30 17.49
C CYS A 179 3.47 -5.26 18.22
N ASP A 180 3.97 -6.41 18.65
CA ASP A 180 5.20 -6.50 19.44
C ASP A 180 6.47 -6.21 18.61
N GLU A 181 6.58 -6.79 17.42
CA GLU A 181 7.82 -6.80 16.64
C GLU A 181 7.91 -5.64 15.66
N VAL A 182 6.77 -5.23 15.05
CA VAL A 182 6.71 -4.18 14.03
C VAL A 182 6.31 -2.85 14.67
N ALA A 183 5.13 -2.79 15.28
CA ALA A 183 4.63 -1.55 15.89
C ALA A 183 5.34 -1.17 17.19
N LYS A 184 6.08 -2.11 17.82
CA LYS A 184 6.75 -1.92 19.13
C LYS A 184 5.77 -1.56 20.24
N ASP A 185 4.54 -2.02 20.14
CA ASP A 185 3.46 -1.77 21.09
C ASP A 185 2.80 -3.08 21.54
N HIS A 186 3.03 -3.46 22.80
CA HIS A 186 2.50 -4.68 23.42
C HIS A 186 1.02 -4.50 23.84
N VAL A 187 0.15 -4.24 22.91
CA VAL A 187 -1.26 -3.94 23.15
C VAL A 187 -2.17 -5.17 23.06
N LEU A 188 -1.75 -6.23 22.37
CA LEU A 188 -2.48 -7.48 22.25
C LEU A 188 -1.83 -8.61 23.02
N ASP A 189 -2.64 -9.45 23.68
CA ASP A 189 -2.17 -10.65 24.38
C ASP A 189 -3.22 -11.77 24.30
N MET A 190 -2.89 -12.92 24.84
CA MET A 190 -3.78 -14.09 24.91
C MET A 190 -4.35 -14.25 26.32
N ARG A 191 -5.64 -14.55 26.40
CA ARG A 191 -6.32 -14.92 27.63
C ARG A 191 -6.90 -16.32 27.51
N GLU A 192 -7.00 -17.01 28.66
CA GLU A 192 -7.51 -18.37 28.77
C GLU A 192 -6.57 -19.43 28.13
N ARG A 193 -7.08 -20.64 27.95
CA ARG A 193 -6.33 -21.76 27.35
C ARG A 193 -7.25 -22.80 26.70
N GLY A 194 -6.70 -23.64 25.88
CA GLY A 194 -7.44 -24.68 25.16
C GLY A 194 -8.47 -24.09 24.21
N ASN A 195 -9.69 -24.61 24.25
CA ASN A 195 -10.76 -24.15 23.36
C ASN A 195 -11.39 -22.81 23.75
N LYS A 196 -11.04 -22.25 24.93
CA LYS A 196 -11.50 -20.94 25.40
C LYS A 196 -10.49 -19.83 25.12
N ASN A 197 -9.31 -20.18 24.59
CA ASN A 197 -8.25 -19.20 24.32
C ASN A 197 -8.73 -18.12 23.34
N GLU A 198 -8.46 -16.86 23.64
CA GLU A 198 -8.83 -15.69 22.83
C GLU A 198 -7.78 -14.58 22.89
N ILE A 199 -7.75 -13.74 21.87
CA ILE A 199 -6.93 -12.52 21.86
C ILE A 199 -7.66 -11.43 22.62
N VAL A 200 -6.94 -10.67 23.43
CA VAL A 200 -7.48 -9.57 24.23
C VAL A 200 -6.57 -8.35 24.13
N LEU A 201 -7.14 -7.19 24.43
CA LEU A 201 -6.39 -5.97 24.65
C LEU A 201 -5.72 -6.01 26.03
N ALA A 202 -4.53 -5.43 26.16
CA ALA A 202 -3.91 -5.14 27.43
C ALA A 202 -4.84 -4.25 28.29
N PRO A 203 -4.89 -4.44 29.61
CA PRO A 203 -5.82 -3.71 30.46
C PRO A 203 -5.70 -2.19 30.33
N GLY A 204 -6.81 -1.52 30.01
CA GLY A 204 -6.88 -0.07 29.86
C GLY A 204 -6.26 0.47 28.55
N ARG A 205 -5.93 -0.40 27.60
CA ARG A 205 -5.38 -0.03 26.30
C ARG A 205 -6.43 -0.21 25.17
N GLU A 206 -6.22 0.51 24.09
CA GLU A 206 -6.89 0.31 22.81
C GLU A 206 -5.85 0.01 21.72
N LEU A 207 -6.27 -0.63 20.65
CA LEU A 207 -5.44 -0.87 19.46
C LEU A 207 -5.51 0.39 18.59
N ASP A 208 -4.64 1.37 18.86
CA ASP A 208 -4.68 2.73 18.29
C ASP A 208 -3.33 3.24 17.77
N HIS A 209 -2.30 2.38 17.73
CA HIS A 209 -1.01 2.74 17.14
C HIS A 209 -1.11 2.91 15.60
N LYS A 210 -0.08 3.45 14.95
CA LYS A 210 -0.08 3.80 13.51
C LYS A 210 -0.06 2.61 12.52
N TYR A 211 -0.09 1.37 13.00
CA TYR A 211 -0.02 0.12 12.21
C TYR A 211 -1.13 -0.86 12.58
N THR A 212 -2.28 -0.40 13.04
CA THR A 212 -3.37 -1.27 13.50
C THR A 212 -3.97 -2.10 12.37
N LEU A 213 -4.10 -1.54 11.16
CA LEU A 213 -4.60 -2.23 9.98
C LEU A 213 -3.68 -3.38 9.53
N MET A 214 -2.40 -3.37 9.94
CA MET A 214 -1.52 -4.52 9.70
C MET A 214 -1.96 -5.76 10.46
N THR A 215 -2.67 -5.63 11.58
CA THR A 215 -3.21 -6.78 12.32
C THR A 215 -4.30 -7.51 11.53
N GLU A 216 -5.11 -6.78 10.77
CA GLU A 216 -6.08 -7.35 9.82
C GLU A 216 -5.37 -7.96 8.61
N HIS A 217 -4.42 -7.24 8.01
CA HIS A 217 -3.71 -7.69 6.83
C HIS A 217 -2.98 -9.03 7.04
N VAL A 218 -2.30 -9.22 8.18
CA VAL A 218 -1.60 -10.47 8.49
C VAL A 218 -2.51 -11.57 9.02
N CYS A 219 -3.77 -11.26 9.35
CA CYS A 219 -4.72 -12.24 9.87
C CYS A 219 -5.14 -13.21 8.74
N PRO A 220 -4.85 -14.53 8.84
CA PRO A 220 -5.15 -15.47 7.77
C PRO A 220 -6.64 -15.83 7.67
N VAL A 221 -7.48 -15.28 8.58
CA VAL A 221 -8.91 -15.57 8.69
C VAL A 221 -9.69 -14.29 9.02
N GLY A 222 -11.00 -14.31 8.94
CA GLY A 222 -11.86 -13.16 9.23
C GLY A 222 -12.07 -12.86 10.71
N ALA A 223 -11.04 -13.06 11.55
CA ALA A 223 -11.11 -12.76 12.97
C ALA A 223 -10.86 -11.28 13.27
N LEU A 224 -9.92 -10.65 12.57
CA LEU A 224 -9.67 -9.21 12.61
C LEU A 224 -10.09 -8.63 11.27
N THR A 225 -10.91 -7.60 11.30
CA THR A 225 -11.45 -6.94 10.10
C THR A 225 -11.38 -5.43 10.27
N SER A 226 -11.03 -4.72 9.21
CA SER A 226 -11.02 -3.26 9.19
C SER A 226 -12.45 -2.71 9.30
N GLN A 227 -12.69 -1.75 10.18
CA GLN A 227 -13.98 -1.05 10.26
C GLN A 227 -14.32 -0.36 8.94
N ASP A 228 -13.31 0.12 8.24
CA ASP A 228 -13.51 0.81 6.99
C ASP A 228 -13.97 -0.12 5.86
N PHE A 229 -13.31 -1.26 5.65
CA PHE A 229 -13.64 -2.19 4.58
C PHE A 229 -14.84 -3.10 4.91
N ARG A 230 -15.09 -3.36 6.19
CA ARG A 230 -16.08 -4.33 6.66
C ARG A 230 -17.46 -4.11 6.03
N PHE A 231 -18.00 -5.15 5.39
CA PHE A 231 -19.31 -5.21 4.71
C PHE A 231 -19.48 -4.27 3.51
N LYS A 232 -18.39 -3.67 3.00
CA LYS A 232 -18.47 -2.78 1.83
C LYS A 232 -18.45 -3.54 0.50
N ALA A 233 -17.62 -4.57 0.38
CA ALA A 233 -17.49 -5.34 -0.86
C ALA A 233 -17.11 -6.79 -0.61
N ARG A 234 -17.40 -7.66 -1.58
CA ARG A 234 -16.89 -9.02 -1.62
C ARG A 234 -15.66 -9.08 -2.53
N VAL A 235 -14.60 -9.71 -2.04
CA VAL A 235 -13.28 -9.69 -2.70
C VAL A 235 -13.30 -10.26 -4.11
N TRP A 236 -14.17 -11.21 -4.43
CA TRP A 236 -14.30 -11.77 -5.79
C TRP A 236 -14.89 -10.80 -6.83
N PHE A 237 -15.41 -9.67 -6.41
CA PHE A 237 -15.80 -8.57 -7.30
C PHE A 237 -14.68 -7.55 -7.49
N LEU A 238 -13.64 -7.60 -6.67
CA LEU A 238 -12.54 -6.66 -6.74
C LEU A 238 -11.45 -7.16 -7.69
N LYS A 239 -10.81 -6.21 -8.35
CA LYS A 239 -9.50 -6.38 -8.99
C LYS A 239 -8.46 -5.68 -8.16
N SER A 240 -7.21 -6.07 -8.34
CA SER A 240 -6.07 -5.48 -7.66
C SER A 240 -5.09 -4.93 -8.68
N ALA A 241 -4.77 -3.64 -8.59
CA ALA A 241 -3.72 -2.99 -9.36
C ALA A 241 -2.49 -2.74 -8.48
N GLN A 242 -1.33 -2.59 -9.12
CA GLN A 242 -0.10 -2.22 -8.42
C GLN A 242 0.04 -0.70 -8.36
N GLY A 243 0.29 -0.17 -7.17
CA GLY A 243 0.47 1.25 -6.93
C GLY A 243 1.64 1.56 -6.03
N VAL A 244 1.82 2.85 -5.79
CA VAL A 244 2.75 3.43 -4.81
C VAL A 244 1.95 4.34 -3.88
N CYS A 245 2.18 4.21 -2.58
CA CYS A 245 1.47 4.99 -1.56
C CYS A 245 1.76 6.49 -1.71
N THR A 246 0.71 7.30 -1.63
CA THR A 246 0.77 8.77 -1.72
C THR A 246 0.91 9.46 -0.36
N GLY A 247 1.06 8.70 0.74
CA GLY A 247 0.99 9.24 2.10
C GLY A 247 2.26 9.95 2.57
N CYS A 248 3.45 9.52 2.14
CA CYS A 248 4.72 10.12 2.55
C CYS A 248 5.88 9.72 1.64
N ALA A 249 7.07 10.30 1.86
CA ALA A 249 8.27 10.09 1.06
C ALA A 249 8.89 8.67 1.16
N THR A 250 8.38 7.79 2.01
CA THR A 250 8.77 6.37 2.01
C THR A 250 8.39 5.70 0.69
N GLY A 251 7.20 6.03 0.13
CA GLY A 251 6.74 5.48 -1.13
C GLY A 251 6.46 3.98 -1.06
N CYS A 252 5.75 3.52 -0.03
CA CYS A 252 5.40 2.10 0.15
C CYS A 252 4.70 1.54 -1.08
N ASN A 253 5.06 0.34 -1.48
CA ASN A 253 4.40 -0.36 -2.57
C ASN A 253 3.03 -0.88 -2.11
N THR A 254 2.01 -0.75 -2.97
CA THR A 254 0.64 -1.07 -2.62
C THR A 254 -0.04 -1.99 -3.64
N HIS A 255 -1.00 -2.76 -3.16
CA HIS A 255 -2.11 -3.28 -3.94
C HIS A 255 -3.30 -2.34 -3.75
N VAL A 256 -3.88 -1.88 -4.86
CA VAL A 256 -5.09 -1.06 -4.90
C VAL A 256 -6.27 -1.95 -5.27
N ASP A 257 -7.13 -2.27 -4.31
CA ASP A 257 -8.29 -3.12 -4.54
C ASP A 257 -9.51 -2.28 -4.93
N TYR A 258 -10.03 -2.49 -6.14
CA TYR A 258 -11.12 -1.71 -6.73
C TYR A 258 -12.16 -2.58 -7.44
N ASP A 259 -13.38 -2.09 -7.55
CA ASP A 259 -14.44 -2.73 -8.34
C ASP A 259 -14.54 -2.07 -9.71
N PRO A 260 -14.16 -2.76 -10.80
CA PRO A 260 -14.19 -2.19 -12.15
C PRO A 260 -15.60 -1.88 -12.66
N ARG A 261 -16.66 -2.39 -12.01
CA ARG A 261 -18.05 -2.18 -12.41
C ARG A 261 -18.57 -0.79 -12.03
N ASN A 262 -18.05 -0.23 -10.91
CA ASN A 262 -18.46 1.07 -10.38
C ASN A 262 -17.32 2.09 -10.29
N GLY A 263 -16.09 1.69 -10.65
CA GLY A 263 -14.92 2.56 -10.61
C GLY A 263 -14.52 3.01 -9.20
N LYS A 264 -14.86 2.23 -8.15
CA LYS A 264 -14.59 2.60 -6.77
C LYS A 264 -13.40 1.82 -6.19
N ILE A 265 -12.50 2.51 -5.50
CA ILE A 265 -11.44 1.91 -4.69
C ILE A 265 -12.02 1.59 -3.30
N TYR A 266 -11.71 0.39 -2.80
CA TYR A 266 -12.25 -0.09 -1.54
C TYR A 266 -11.23 -0.20 -0.43
N ARG A 267 -9.95 -0.45 -0.78
CA ARG A 267 -8.84 -0.48 0.19
C ARG A 267 -7.48 -0.47 -0.50
N LEU A 268 -6.46 -0.07 0.24
CA LEU A 268 -5.06 -0.34 -0.09
C LEU A 268 -4.53 -1.44 0.82
N ARG A 269 -3.65 -2.29 0.28
CA ARG A 269 -2.91 -3.30 1.03
C ARG A 269 -1.42 -3.20 0.70
N PRO A 270 -0.51 -3.52 1.65
CA PRO A 270 0.90 -3.55 1.33
C PRO A 270 1.19 -4.59 0.23
N ARG A 271 2.08 -4.25 -0.67
CA ARG A 271 2.71 -5.12 -1.65
C ARG A 271 4.18 -5.25 -1.27
N ASP A 272 4.64 -6.48 -1.17
CA ASP A 272 5.99 -6.79 -0.70
C ASP A 272 7.05 -6.12 -1.57
N ASN A 273 7.97 -5.39 -0.91
CA ASN A 273 9.15 -4.81 -1.54
C ASN A 273 10.28 -4.70 -0.49
N ALA A 274 11.30 -5.55 -0.64
CA ALA A 274 12.43 -5.63 0.31
C ALA A 274 13.23 -4.32 0.43
N GLU A 275 13.26 -3.49 -0.62
CA GLU A 275 14.05 -2.25 -0.66
C GLU A 275 13.31 -1.05 -0.06
N VAL A 276 11.99 -1.11 0.01
CA VAL A 276 11.14 0.03 0.41
C VAL A 276 10.41 -0.22 1.72
N ASN A 277 9.43 -1.11 1.72
CA ASN A 277 8.48 -1.30 2.83
C ASN A 277 8.44 -2.73 3.37
N GLN A 278 9.29 -3.62 2.87
CA GLN A 278 9.26 -5.03 3.20
C GLN A 278 7.83 -5.60 3.02
N PHE A 279 7.10 -5.84 4.10
CA PHE A 279 5.73 -6.39 4.12
C PHE A 279 4.70 -5.40 4.70
N TRP A 280 5.10 -4.17 5.03
CA TRP A 280 4.34 -3.31 5.93
C TRP A 280 3.83 -2.02 5.29
N MET A 281 2.76 -1.47 5.85
CA MET A 281 2.27 -0.12 5.61
C MET A 281 1.71 0.48 6.91
N CYS A 282 1.77 1.80 7.07
CA CYS A 282 1.08 2.48 8.15
C CYS A 282 -0.41 2.67 7.82
N ASP A 283 -1.22 2.89 8.85
CA ASP A 283 -2.68 3.08 8.72
C ASP A 283 -3.01 4.30 7.85
N ASP A 284 -2.30 5.42 8.05
CA ASP A 284 -2.47 6.62 7.22
C ASP A 284 -2.24 6.30 5.73
N GLY A 285 -1.18 5.53 5.42
CA GLY A 285 -0.88 5.09 4.05
C GLY A 285 -1.96 4.19 3.47
N MET A 286 -2.47 3.23 4.25
CA MET A 286 -3.54 2.33 3.81
C MET A 286 -4.86 3.06 3.58
N MET A 287 -5.07 4.23 4.21
CA MET A 287 -6.28 5.03 4.10
C MET A 287 -6.19 6.16 3.06
N THR A 288 -5.06 6.36 2.38
CA THR A 288 -4.90 7.45 1.39
C THR A 288 -5.90 7.40 0.24
N TYR A 289 -6.43 6.22 -0.09
CA TYR A 289 -7.43 6.07 -1.15
C TYR A 289 -8.76 6.78 -0.85
N THR A 290 -9.10 7.01 0.41
CA THR A 290 -10.37 7.66 0.79
C THR A 290 -10.48 9.08 0.26
N ARG A 291 -9.35 9.71 0.00
CA ARG A 291 -9.28 11.04 -0.58
C ARG A 291 -9.69 11.04 -2.05
N HIS A 292 -9.47 9.96 -2.80
CA HIS A 292 -9.78 9.89 -4.21
C HIS A 292 -11.23 10.31 -4.53
N ASP A 293 -12.19 9.89 -3.72
CA ASP A 293 -13.61 10.19 -3.91
C ASP A 293 -14.07 11.49 -3.19
N THR A 294 -13.17 12.15 -2.45
CA THR A 294 -13.52 13.31 -1.60
C THR A 294 -13.03 14.61 -2.25
N ASP A 295 -13.91 15.62 -2.30
CA ASP A 295 -13.57 16.97 -2.76
C ASP A 295 -12.92 17.03 -4.15
N ARG A 296 -13.35 16.17 -5.07
CA ARG A 296 -12.88 16.12 -6.45
C ARG A 296 -13.33 17.36 -7.23
N LEU A 297 -12.40 17.92 -7.99
CA LEU A 297 -12.70 18.93 -8.99
C LEU A 297 -13.00 18.23 -10.32
N LEU A 298 -14.23 18.38 -10.81
CA LEU A 298 -14.71 17.64 -12.02
C LEU A 298 -14.97 18.56 -13.21
N MET A 299 -14.93 19.87 -13.02
CA MET A 299 -15.15 20.87 -14.10
C MET A 299 -14.20 22.04 -13.95
N PRO A 300 -13.68 22.59 -15.06
CA PRO A 300 -12.94 23.84 -15.02
C PRO A 300 -13.81 24.96 -14.50
N THR A 301 -13.22 25.88 -13.74
CA THR A 301 -13.90 27.03 -13.17
C THR A 301 -13.10 28.31 -13.38
N VAL A 302 -13.81 29.42 -13.56
CA VAL A 302 -13.27 30.77 -13.69
C VAL A 302 -13.89 31.67 -12.63
N GLY A 303 -13.13 32.64 -12.12
CA GLY A 303 -13.52 33.50 -11.01
C GLY A 303 -13.15 32.94 -9.64
N ARG A 304 -13.40 33.71 -8.59
CA ARG A 304 -13.07 33.39 -7.19
C ARG A 304 -14.29 33.53 -6.30
N GLY A 305 -14.31 32.77 -5.21
CA GLY A 305 -15.39 32.85 -4.22
C GLY A 305 -16.77 32.65 -4.85
N GLU A 306 -17.72 33.57 -4.60
CA GLU A 306 -19.10 33.50 -5.12
C GLU A 306 -19.19 33.80 -6.62
N GLU A 307 -18.19 34.46 -7.23
CA GLU A 307 -18.13 34.76 -8.67
C GLU A 307 -17.61 33.56 -9.49
N ARG A 308 -17.25 32.45 -8.85
CA ARG A 308 -16.74 31.26 -9.51
C ARG A 308 -17.82 30.59 -10.34
N VAL A 309 -17.58 30.45 -11.62
CA VAL A 309 -18.50 29.78 -12.57
C VAL A 309 -17.81 28.65 -13.31
N PRO A 310 -18.51 27.52 -13.58
CA PRO A 310 -18.00 26.47 -14.41
C PRO A 310 -17.95 26.91 -15.88
N VAL A 311 -16.90 26.46 -16.58
CA VAL A 311 -16.70 26.72 -18.02
C VAL A 311 -16.26 25.45 -18.73
N GLY A 312 -16.26 25.47 -20.08
CA GLY A 312 -15.68 24.39 -20.86
C GLY A 312 -14.14 24.39 -20.79
N GLU A 313 -13.53 23.23 -20.99
CA GLU A 313 -12.07 23.05 -20.92
C GLU A 313 -11.31 23.98 -21.88
N GLU A 314 -11.76 24.04 -23.14
CA GLU A 314 -11.17 24.91 -24.16
C GLU A 314 -11.17 26.38 -23.74
N ALA A 315 -12.29 26.88 -23.20
CA ALA A 315 -12.40 28.25 -22.71
C ALA A 315 -11.51 28.52 -21.49
N ALA A 316 -11.38 27.52 -20.59
CA ALA A 316 -10.50 27.63 -19.45
C ALA A 316 -9.03 27.69 -19.88
N LEU A 317 -8.60 26.84 -20.84
CA LEU A 317 -7.25 26.86 -21.38
C LEU A 317 -6.93 28.16 -22.11
N GLU A 318 -7.87 28.71 -22.88
CA GLU A 318 -7.71 29.99 -23.57
C GLU A 318 -7.54 31.14 -22.56
N LEU A 319 -8.40 31.21 -21.55
CA LEU A 319 -8.30 32.25 -20.52
C LEU A 319 -7.02 32.11 -19.69
N ALA A 320 -6.63 30.87 -19.33
CA ALA A 320 -5.37 30.61 -18.65
C ALA A 320 -4.17 31.09 -19.49
N ALA A 321 -4.17 30.81 -20.79
CA ALA A 321 -3.12 31.27 -21.69
C ALA A 321 -3.10 32.80 -21.83
N GLU A 322 -4.27 33.45 -21.92
CA GLU A 322 -4.39 34.91 -21.96
C GLU A 322 -3.79 35.54 -20.68
N GLN A 323 -4.18 35.06 -19.49
CA GLN A 323 -3.69 35.58 -18.22
C GLN A 323 -2.18 35.39 -18.07
N LEU A 324 -1.63 34.21 -18.46
CA LEU A 324 -0.20 33.95 -18.37
C LEU A 324 0.61 34.77 -19.38
N ASN A 325 0.11 34.98 -20.61
CA ASN A 325 0.75 35.82 -21.62
C ASN A 325 0.74 37.33 -21.27
N ALA A 326 -0.19 37.78 -20.41
CA ALA A 326 -0.25 39.17 -19.94
C ALA A 326 0.85 39.52 -18.93
N VAL A 327 1.55 38.50 -18.40
CA VAL A 327 2.62 38.65 -17.40
C VAL A 327 3.99 38.48 -18.06
N ASP A 328 4.95 39.36 -17.71
CA ASP A 328 6.33 39.18 -18.11
C ASP A 328 6.89 37.82 -17.56
N ALA A 329 7.57 37.06 -18.39
CA ALA A 329 8.11 35.76 -18.01
C ALA A 329 8.99 35.79 -16.75
N SER A 330 9.75 36.88 -16.56
CA SER A 330 10.61 37.08 -15.37
C SER A 330 9.82 37.30 -14.07
N LYS A 331 8.50 37.57 -14.17
CA LYS A 331 7.58 37.76 -13.06
C LYS A 331 6.54 36.65 -12.94
N LEU A 332 6.67 35.63 -13.75
CA LEU A 332 5.82 34.43 -13.70
C LEU A 332 6.41 33.41 -12.74
N ALA A 333 5.61 32.96 -11.78
CA ALA A 333 5.94 31.87 -10.88
C ALA A 333 5.34 30.56 -11.38
N ILE A 334 6.16 29.53 -11.46
CA ILE A 334 5.74 28.16 -11.77
C ILE A 334 5.87 27.31 -10.50
N VAL A 335 4.76 26.74 -10.06
CA VAL A 335 4.69 25.98 -8.81
C VAL A 335 4.54 24.49 -9.11
N LEU A 336 5.61 23.73 -8.91
CA LEU A 336 5.63 22.28 -9.00
C LEU A 336 4.93 21.65 -7.80
N SER A 337 4.64 20.37 -7.86
CA SER A 337 3.91 19.67 -6.80
C SER A 337 4.65 18.44 -6.29
N ALA A 338 4.86 18.37 -4.99
CA ALA A 338 5.39 17.19 -4.32
C ALA A 338 4.38 16.02 -4.22
N GLN A 339 3.13 16.23 -4.66
CA GLN A 339 2.04 15.24 -4.64
C GLN A 339 1.77 14.63 -6.03
N HIS A 340 2.24 15.23 -7.12
CA HIS A 340 2.04 14.77 -8.49
C HIS A 340 3.21 13.93 -8.99
N SER A 341 2.99 13.22 -10.09
CA SER A 341 4.02 12.35 -10.69
C SER A 341 5.28 13.14 -11.10
N THR A 342 6.39 12.43 -11.24
CA THR A 342 7.64 13.01 -11.78
C THR A 342 7.41 13.51 -13.20
N GLU A 343 6.59 12.80 -13.97
CA GLU A 343 6.24 13.16 -15.35
C GLU A 343 5.43 14.46 -15.43
N ASP A 344 4.44 14.64 -14.54
CA ASP A 344 3.67 15.89 -14.49
C ASP A 344 4.57 17.09 -14.15
N ASN A 345 5.45 16.92 -13.16
CA ASN A 345 6.42 17.93 -12.78
C ASN A 345 7.41 18.24 -13.92
N LEU A 346 7.87 17.22 -14.67
CA LEU A 346 8.75 17.43 -15.82
C LEU A 346 8.05 18.21 -16.94
N ALA A 347 6.80 17.89 -17.24
CA ALA A 347 6.03 18.64 -18.23
C ALA A 347 5.91 20.12 -17.84
N LEU A 348 5.66 20.39 -16.56
CA LEU A 348 5.58 21.75 -16.03
C LEU A 348 6.94 22.47 -16.05
N ALA A 349 8.03 21.79 -15.73
CA ALA A 349 9.38 22.32 -15.82
C ALA A 349 9.78 22.66 -17.28
N LYS A 350 9.40 21.79 -18.24
CA LYS A 350 9.60 22.07 -19.67
C LYS A 350 8.79 23.30 -20.14
N LEU A 351 7.56 23.47 -19.64
CA LEU A 351 6.77 24.67 -19.93
C LEU A 351 7.43 25.92 -19.32
N ALA A 352 7.92 25.86 -18.08
CA ALA A 352 8.65 26.97 -17.47
C ALA A 352 9.85 27.40 -18.31
N ALA A 353 10.67 26.44 -18.75
CA ALA A 353 11.83 26.70 -19.62
C ALA A 353 11.41 27.30 -20.99
N ALA A 354 10.36 26.78 -21.62
CA ALA A 354 9.85 27.29 -22.89
C ALA A 354 9.28 28.73 -22.78
N LEU A 355 8.76 29.11 -21.61
CA LEU A 355 8.31 30.45 -21.32
C LEU A 355 9.45 31.40 -20.93
N GLY A 356 10.60 30.88 -20.47
CA GLY A 356 11.69 31.66 -19.88
C GLY A 356 11.37 32.12 -18.45
N ALA A 357 10.58 31.35 -17.72
CA ALA A 357 10.20 31.64 -16.33
C ALA A 357 11.23 31.04 -15.36
N ASP A 358 11.97 31.88 -14.65
CA ASP A 358 12.99 31.45 -13.69
C ASP A 358 12.45 31.31 -12.25
N GLY A 359 11.23 31.72 -12.00
CA GLY A 359 10.56 31.65 -10.70
C GLY A 359 9.98 30.26 -10.44
N LEU A 360 10.80 29.29 -9.96
CA LEU A 360 10.36 27.93 -9.67
C LEU A 360 10.13 27.72 -8.17
N TYR A 361 8.97 27.17 -7.83
CA TYR A 361 8.50 26.93 -6.46
C TYR A 361 7.99 25.51 -6.32
N LEU A 362 7.87 25.02 -5.08
CA LEU A 362 7.32 23.71 -4.75
C LEU A 362 6.13 23.82 -3.81
N ALA A 363 4.99 23.36 -4.27
CA ALA A 363 3.82 23.08 -3.44
C ALA A 363 4.01 21.74 -2.73
N ALA A 364 3.94 21.75 -1.41
CA ALA A 364 4.11 20.57 -0.59
C ALA A 364 3.24 20.65 0.65
N LEU A 365 2.75 19.50 1.14
CA LEU A 365 2.16 19.36 2.47
C LEU A 365 3.22 19.68 3.52
N GLY A 366 2.79 20.25 4.65
CA GLY A 366 3.64 20.49 5.80
C GLY A 366 4.22 19.20 6.39
N GLU A 367 5.13 19.38 7.33
CA GLU A 367 5.73 18.27 8.09
C GLU A 367 4.67 17.57 8.94
N TRP A 368 4.86 16.28 9.13
CA TRP A 368 4.09 15.47 10.06
C TRP A 368 5.02 14.58 10.89
N GLU A 369 4.47 13.85 11.85
CA GLU A 369 5.25 12.95 12.68
C GLU A 369 5.63 11.67 11.92
N GLY A 370 6.91 11.51 11.61
CA GLY A 370 7.51 10.27 11.16
C GLY A 370 7.69 9.25 12.29
N ASP A 371 8.26 8.09 11.97
CA ASP A 371 8.64 7.09 12.98
C ASP A 371 9.91 6.32 12.55
N ASP A 372 10.45 5.53 13.47
CA ASP A 372 11.63 4.69 13.24
C ASP A 372 11.30 3.35 12.55
N ILE A 373 10.03 3.13 12.16
CA ILE A 373 9.56 1.87 11.56
C ILE A 373 9.54 2.00 10.05
N LEU A 374 8.70 2.89 9.52
CA LEU A 374 8.46 3.01 8.09
C LEU A 374 8.05 4.41 7.66
N ARG A 375 7.36 5.16 8.50
CA ARG A 375 6.73 6.42 8.16
C ARG A 375 7.77 7.54 8.11
N SER A 376 7.93 8.18 6.93
CA SER A 376 8.80 9.34 6.77
C SER A 376 8.18 10.58 7.44
N ASP A 377 8.99 11.50 7.91
CA ASP A 377 8.62 12.85 8.36
C ASP A 377 8.25 13.78 7.19
N ASP A 378 8.67 13.49 5.96
CA ASP A 378 8.19 14.19 4.78
C ASP A 378 6.84 13.62 4.31
N HIS A 379 5.77 14.40 4.46
CA HIS A 379 4.39 14.06 4.11
C HIS A 379 4.13 14.12 2.59
N ASN A 380 5.16 14.00 1.76
CA ASN A 380 5.02 14.14 0.31
C ASN A 380 5.65 12.96 -0.42
N PRO A 381 4.90 12.26 -1.28
CA PRO A 381 5.39 11.04 -1.93
C PRO A 381 6.48 11.30 -2.97
N ASN A 382 6.53 12.51 -3.55
CA ASN A 382 7.36 12.80 -4.73
C ASN A 382 8.12 14.13 -4.68
N ARG A 383 8.52 14.61 -3.50
CA ARG A 383 9.38 15.81 -3.40
C ARG A 383 10.68 15.65 -4.18
N ALA A 384 11.32 14.49 -4.09
CA ALA A 384 12.55 14.19 -4.81
C ALA A 384 12.35 14.20 -6.33
N GLY A 385 11.26 13.62 -6.85
CA GLY A 385 10.94 13.62 -8.27
C GLY A 385 10.63 15.02 -8.81
N ALA A 386 9.92 15.85 -8.06
CA ALA A 386 9.70 17.24 -8.42
C ALA A 386 11.03 18.04 -8.50
N THR A 387 11.96 17.77 -7.59
CA THR A 387 13.30 18.38 -7.61
C THR A 387 14.14 17.88 -8.79
N GLN A 388 14.07 16.60 -9.10
CA GLN A 388 14.77 16.03 -10.27
C GLN A 388 14.25 16.61 -11.60
N ALA A 389 12.95 16.88 -11.70
CA ALA A 389 12.32 17.43 -12.91
C ALA A 389 12.91 18.78 -13.34
N VAL A 390 13.51 19.54 -12.44
CA VAL A 390 14.13 20.85 -12.71
C VAL A 390 15.65 20.82 -12.80
N SER A 391 16.25 19.63 -12.94
CA SER A 391 17.68 19.41 -13.25
C SER A 391 18.64 20.25 -12.37
N GLY A 392 18.47 20.20 -11.04
CA GLY A 392 19.36 20.85 -10.08
C GLY A 392 19.04 22.33 -9.77
N THR A 393 18.02 22.92 -10.37
CA THR A 393 17.51 24.22 -9.95
C THR A 393 16.89 24.12 -8.57
N VAL A 394 17.24 25.04 -7.67
CA VAL A 394 16.69 25.06 -6.32
C VAL A 394 15.25 25.58 -6.37
N LEU A 395 14.31 24.73 -5.94
CA LEU A 395 12.91 25.09 -5.79
C LEU A 395 12.73 25.95 -4.52
N LYS A 396 12.08 27.10 -4.68
CA LYS A 396 11.71 27.99 -3.56
C LYS A 396 10.44 27.46 -2.86
N SER A 397 10.24 27.88 -1.63
CA SER A 397 9.07 27.50 -0.84
C SER A 397 7.82 28.32 -1.19
N VAL A 398 6.64 27.87 -0.74
CA VAL A 398 5.41 28.68 -0.85
C VAL A 398 5.49 29.98 -0.04
N PRO A 399 6.05 30.03 1.17
CA PRO A 399 6.33 31.31 1.84
C PRO A 399 7.17 32.28 1.02
N ASP A 400 8.20 31.80 0.30
CA ASP A 400 8.99 32.66 -0.61
C ASP A 400 8.16 33.17 -1.78
N LEU A 401 7.24 32.34 -2.32
CA LEU A 401 6.29 32.74 -3.35
C LEU A 401 5.42 33.91 -2.85
N LEU A 402 4.84 33.79 -1.67
CA LEU A 402 3.96 34.81 -1.09
C LEU A 402 4.71 36.12 -0.83
N ALA A 403 5.95 36.03 -0.32
CA ALA A 403 6.80 37.20 -0.13
C ALA A 403 7.13 37.88 -1.47
N ASN A 404 7.40 37.13 -2.53
CA ASN A 404 7.67 37.64 -3.87
C ASN A 404 6.43 38.25 -4.55
N VAL A 405 5.24 37.74 -4.26
CA VAL A 405 3.97 38.37 -4.68
C VAL A 405 3.79 39.73 -3.97
N GLN A 406 3.96 39.76 -2.65
CA GLN A 406 3.83 41.01 -1.86
C GLN A 406 4.81 42.09 -2.29
N SER A 407 6.03 41.73 -2.68
CA SER A 407 7.04 42.67 -3.18
C SER A 407 6.80 43.11 -4.64
N GLY A 408 5.86 42.49 -5.37
CA GLY A 408 5.63 42.73 -6.80
C GLY A 408 6.66 42.05 -7.73
N ALA A 409 7.54 41.19 -7.20
CA ALA A 409 8.48 40.39 -7.98
C ALA A 409 7.77 39.28 -8.74
N VAL A 410 6.64 38.78 -8.24
CA VAL A 410 5.76 37.82 -8.92
C VAL A 410 4.40 38.53 -9.18
N GLN A 411 3.94 38.42 -10.43
CA GLN A 411 2.68 39.04 -10.89
C GLN A 411 1.73 38.00 -11.54
N GLY A 412 2.17 36.79 -11.81
CA GLY A 412 1.35 35.69 -12.28
C GLY A 412 1.84 34.35 -11.74
N VAL A 413 0.93 33.39 -11.63
CA VAL A 413 1.21 32.06 -11.06
C VAL A 413 0.56 30.98 -11.91
N LEU A 414 1.34 29.96 -12.29
CA LEU A 414 0.84 28.68 -12.77
C LEU A 414 1.22 27.60 -11.77
N ALA A 415 0.25 26.95 -11.16
CA ALA A 415 0.47 26.01 -10.09
C ALA A 415 -0.11 24.61 -10.41
N LEU A 416 0.62 23.58 -10.06
CA LEU A 416 0.20 22.19 -10.08
C LEU A 416 -0.13 21.74 -8.66
N GLY A 417 -1.30 21.09 -8.49
CA GLY A 417 -1.71 20.49 -7.24
C GLY A 417 -2.54 21.40 -6.33
N TRP A 418 -2.93 20.85 -5.20
CA TRP A 418 -3.87 21.44 -4.23
C TRP A 418 -3.25 21.65 -2.84
N ALA A 419 -2.14 20.97 -2.57
CA ALA A 419 -1.52 20.85 -1.25
C ALA A 419 -0.46 21.93 -1.03
N THR A 420 -0.86 23.13 -0.64
CA THR A 420 0.08 24.24 -0.37
C THR A 420 -0.14 24.93 0.97
N ALA A 421 -1.39 24.98 1.43
CA ALA A 421 -1.82 25.66 2.65
C ALA A 421 -3.10 25.02 3.16
N GLU A 422 -3.37 25.13 4.44
CA GLU A 422 -4.61 24.63 5.04
C GLU A 422 -5.79 25.56 4.77
N THR A 423 -5.53 26.86 4.68
CA THR A 423 -6.56 27.90 4.53
C THR A 423 -6.28 28.86 3.38
N LEU A 424 -7.36 29.43 2.83
CA LEU A 424 -7.27 30.50 1.83
C LEU A 424 -6.62 31.76 2.41
N GLU A 425 -6.76 32.00 3.70
CA GLU A 425 -6.21 33.17 4.39
C GLU A 425 -4.68 33.19 4.34
N GLU A 426 -4.05 32.03 4.44
CA GLU A 426 -2.60 31.85 4.28
C GLU A 426 -2.13 32.25 2.87
N LEU A 427 -2.98 32.09 1.85
CA LEU A 427 -2.71 32.42 0.46
C LEU A 427 -3.25 33.79 0.03
N ALA A 428 -3.66 34.64 0.96
CA ALA A 428 -4.24 35.97 0.67
C ALA A 428 -3.44 36.80 -0.36
N PRO A 429 -2.09 36.80 -0.38
CA PRO A 429 -1.35 37.53 -1.42
C PRO A 429 -1.67 37.05 -2.84
N LEU A 430 -1.94 35.74 -3.07
CA LEU A 430 -2.26 35.22 -4.40
C LEU A 430 -3.60 35.74 -4.93
N VAL A 431 -4.55 36.01 -4.03
CA VAL A 431 -5.88 36.50 -4.41
C VAL A 431 -5.80 37.93 -5.00
N THR A 432 -4.71 38.67 -4.72
CA THR A 432 -4.51 40.03 -5.27
C THR A 432 -4.01 40.02 -6.71
N LEU A 433 -3.58 38.87 -7.25
CA LEU A 433 -3.12 38.75 -8.62
C LEU A 433 -4.28 38.42 -9.57
N ASP A 434 -4.31 38.99 -10.76
CA ASP A 434 -5.32 38.69 -11.79
C ASP A 434 -5.06 37.32 -12.43
N GLY A 435 -3.79 36.94 -12.62
CA GLY A 435 -3.36 35.74 -13.31
C GLY A 435 -2.86 34.65 -12.34
N VAL A 436 -3.77 33.91 -11.71
CA VAL A 436 -3.45 32.69 -10.94
C VAL A 436 -4.18 31.50 -11.55
N VAL A 437 -3.42 30.61 -12.18
CA VAL A 437 -3.92 29.39 -12.84
C VAL A 437 -3.54 28.18 -11.98
N SER A 438 -4.51 27.33 -11.67
CA SER A 438 -4.31 26.10 -10.91
C SER A 438 -4.73 24.86 -11.71
N LEU A 439 -3.83 23.90 -11.85
CA LEU A 439 -4.08 22.56 -12.39
C LEU A 439 -4.17 21.59 -11.22
N THR A 440 -5.33 21.00 -10.97
CA THR A 440 -5.53 20.21 -9.73
C THR A 440 -6.62 19.17 -9.86
N SER A 441 -6.50 18.04 -9.15
CA SER A 441 -7.53 17.01 -9.06
C SER A 441 -8.56 17.26 -7.96
N HIS A 442 -8.24 18.10 -6.95
CA HIS A 442 -9.08 18.31 -5.77
C HIS A 442 -9.24 19.82 -5.46
N VAL A 443 -10.32 20.14 -4.76
CA VAL A 443 -10.48 21.45 -4.15
C VAL A 443 -9.46 21.65 -3.02
N GLY A 444 -9.17 22.91 -2.68
CA GLY A 444 -8.22 23.26 -1.64
C GLY A 444 -7.95 24.76 -1.63
N ALA A 445 -7.06 25.23 -0.75
CA ALA A 445 -6.76 26.65 -0.61
C ALA A 445 -6.15 27.25 -1.88
N LEU A 446 -5.22 26.55 -2.54
CA LEU A 446 -4.60 27.03 -3.78
C LEU A 446 -5.61 27.14 -4.95
N PRO A 447 -6.39 26.08 -5.28
CA PRO A 447 -7.47 26.21 -6.25
C PRO A 447 -8.48 27.32 -5.89
N ALA A 448 -8.76 27.54 -4.60
CA ALA A 448 -9.67 28.61 -4.16
C ALA A 448 -9.10 30.02 -4.43
N ALA A 449 -7.78 30.19 -4.32
CA ALA A 449 -7.09 31.45 -4.63
C ALA A 449 -6.96 31.71 -6.14
N ALA A 450 -7.11 30.68 -6.99
CA ALA A 450 -6.92 30.78 -8.42
C ALA A 450 -8.08 31.50 -9.13
N SER A 451 -7.76 32.30 -10.16
CA SER A 451 -8.71 32.92 -11.08
C SER A 451 -9.21 31.93 -12.16
N VAL A 452 -8.37 30.97 -12.53
CA VAL A 452 -8.71 29.86 -13.41
C VAL A 452 -8.26 28.56 -12.76
N THR A 453 -9.18 27.60 -12.66
CA THR A 453 -8.87 26.26 -12.15
C THR A 453 -9.27 25.22 -13.20
N ILE A 454 -8.32 24.36 -13.57
CA ILE A 454 -8.52 23.29 -14.55
C ILE A 454 -8.32 21.95 -13.85
N PRO A 455 -9.32 21.06 -13.88
CA PRO A 455 -9.21 19.73 -13.29
C PRO A 455 -8.20 18.87 -14.05
N VAL A 456 -7.42 18.10 -13.30
CA VAL A 456 -6.53 17.06 -13.86
C VAL A 456 -6.81 15.73 -13.19
N ALA A 457 -6.41 14.64 -13.82
CA ALA A 457 -6.59 13.30 -13.30
C ALA A 457 -5.83 13.10 -11.98
N ASP A 458 -6.40 12.26 -11.10
CA ASP A 458 -5.78 11.90 -9.82
C ASP A 458 -4.75 10.77 -9.99
N THR A 459 -3.93 10.54 -8.98
CA THR A 459 -2.86 9.51 -8.99
C THR A 459 -3.38 8.11 -9.34
N PHE A 460 -4.60 7.75 -8.93
CA PHE A 460 -5.19 6.45 -9.27
C PHE A 460 -5.73 6.35 -10.70
N GLU A 461 -5.73 7.45 -11.44
CA GLU A 461 -6.27 7.57 -12.80
C GLU A 461 -5.19 7.76 -13.87
N VAL A 462 -3.91 7.76 -13.48
CA VAL A 462 -2.77 8.01 -14.38
C VAL A 462 -1.68 6.98 -14.24
N ASP A 463 -0.91 6.80 -15.30
CA ASP A 463 0.40 6.17 -15.26
C ASP A 463 1.46 7.22 -14.87
N GLY A 464 2.32 6.89 -13.93
CA GLY A 464 3.35 7.83 -13.48
C GLY A 464 4.45 7.16 -12.67
N SER A 465 5.33 7.99 -12.14
CA SER A 465 6.38 7.55 -11.20
C SER A 465 6.54 8.54 -10.05
N PHE A 466 6.95 8.00 -8.90
CA PHE A 466 7.43 8.77 -7.76
C PHE A 466 8.88 8.42 -7.46
N VAL A 467 9.62 9.40 -6.97
CA VAL A 467 10.97 9.19 -6.44
C VAL A 467 10.91 9.36 -4.92
N ASN A 468 11.18 8.28 -4.20
CA ASN A 468 11.09 8.28 -2.74
C ASN A 468 12.28 9.00 -2.07
N ALA A 469 12.24 9.13 -0.72
CA ALA A 469 13.30 9.76 0.06
C ALA A 469 14.69 9.12 -0.11
N LYS A 470 14.77 7.84 -0.53
CA LYS A 470 16.03 7.14 -0.83
C LYS A 470 16.51 7.34 -2.26
N GLY A 471 15.79 8.11 -3.07
CA GLY A 471 16.11 8.33 -4.49
C GLY A 471 15.69 7.19 -5.42
N LEU A 472 14.91 6.21 -4.92
CA LEU A 472 14.41 5.11 -5.73
C LEU A 472 13.18 5.56 -6.52
N THR A 473 13.26 5.44 -7.85
CA THR A 473 12.12 5.71 -8.75
C THR A 473 11.19 4.50 -8.80
N GLN A 474 9.92 4.71 -8.53
CA GLN A 474 8.89 3.67 -8.49
C GLN A 474 7.73 4.03 -9.41
N GLY A 475 7.47 3.19 -10.40
CA GLY A 475 6.36 3.34 -11.33
C GLY A 475 5.04 2.83 -10.75
N PHE A 476 3.95 3.48 -11.12
CA PHE A 476 2.58 3.04 -10.87
C PHE A 476 1.74 3.16 -12.15
N GLN A 477 0.64 2.41 -12.19
CA GLN A 477 -0.27 2.37 -13.33
C GLN A 477 -1.66 2.87 -12.93
N ALA A 478 -2.37 3.44 -13.89
CA ALA A 478 -3.76 3.83 -13.71
C ALA A 478 -4.61 2.62 -13.25
N THR A 479 -5.25 2.76 -12.11
CA THR A 479 -6.19 1.79 -11.55
C THR A 479 -7.59 2.01 -12.12
N LEU A 480 -7.96 3.27 -12.30
CA LEU A 480 -9.25 3.74 -12.80
C LEU A 480 -9.05 4.57 -14.07
N SER A 481 -10.11 4.70 -14.86
CA SER A 481 -10.14 5.70 -15.91
C SER A 481 -10.53 7.05 -15.31
N PRO A 482 -9.90 8.16 -15.73
CA PRO A 482 -10.33 9.48 -15.29
C PRO A 482 -11.77 9.77 -15.73
N PRO A 483 -12.50 10.63 -15.03
CA PRO A 483 -13.81 11.12 -15.46
C PRO A 483 -13.75 11.76 -16.85
N ALA A 484 -14.85 11.70 -17.60
CA ALA A 484 -14.91 12.25 -18.96
C ALA A 484 -14.53 13.74 -18.99
N GLY A 485 -13.61 14.11 -19.87
CA GLY A 485 -13.11 15.46 -20.02
C GLY A 485 -12.02 15.85 -19.00
N ILE A 486 -11.50 14.89 -18.23
CA ILE A 486 -10.36 15.10 -17.35
C ILE A 486 -9.16 14.33 -17.88
N GLU A 487 -8.06 15.01 -18.08
CA GLU A 487 -6.83 14.47 -18.65
C GLU A 487 -5.70 14.43 -17.60
N PRO A 488 -4.65 13.61 -17.80
CA PRO A 488 -3.45 13.67 -16.99
C PRO A 488 -2.83 15.08 -16.99
N ALA A 489 -2.24 15.50 -15.88
CA ALA A 489 -1.70 16.86 -15.76
C ALA A 489 -0.65 17.17 -16.83
N TRP A 490 0.26 16.23 -17.14
CA TRP A 490 1.25 16.41 -18.20
C TRP A 490 0.63 16.73 -19.57
N LYS A 491 -0.56 16.15 -19.87
CA LYS A 491 -1.27 16.40 -21.14
C LYS A 491 -1.95 17.76 -21.11
N THR A 492 -2.66 18.11 -20.04
CA THR A 492 -3.25 19.46 -19.85
C THR A 492 -2.18 20.55 -19.93
N ILE A 493 -0.99 20.32 -19.38
CA ILE A 493 0.16 21.24 -19.50
C ILE A 493 0.62 21.36 -20.94
N SER A 494 0.67 20.26 -21.70
CA SER A 494 1.00 20.28 -23.14
C SER A 494 -0.03 21.04 -23.97
N ASP A 495 -1.32 20.87 -23.69
CA ASP A 495 -2.41 21.57 -24.36
C ASP A 495 -2.38 23.09 -24.05
N LEU A 496 -2.11 23.44 -22.78
CA LEU A 496 -1.89 24.84 -22.37
C LEU A 496 -0.65 25.44 -23.07
N ALA A 497 0.44 24.68 -23.20
CA ALA A 497 1.63 25.12 -23.94
C ALA A 497 1.29 25.42 -25.40
N GLY A 498 0.46 24.59 -26.05
CA GLY A 498 -0.05 24.85 -27.41
C GLY A 498 -0.81 26.17 -27.52
N LYS A 499 -1.67 26.50 -26.53
CA LYS A 499 -2.37 27.80 -26.47
C LYS A 499 -1.41 28.98 -26.25
N LEU A 500 -0.31 28.77 -25.56
CA LEU A 500 0.77 29.74 -25.35
C LEU A 500 1.75 29.84 -26.53
N GLY A 501 1.52 29.06 -27.61
CA GLY A 501 2.39 29.02 -28.80
C GLY A 501 3.74 28.37 -28.53
N LYS A 502 3.84 27.45 -27.57
CA LYS A 502 5.06 26.73 -27.19
C LYS A 502 4.98 25.25 -27.53
N ASP A 503 6.10 24.65 -27.95
CA ASP A 503 6.28 23.23 -28.14
C ASP A 503 7.19 22.70 -27.00
N LEU A 504 6.72 21.68 -26.30
CA LEU A 504 7.46 21.06 -25.18
C LEU A 504 8.36 19.91 -25.61
N GLY A 505 8.37 19.54 -26.90
CA GLY A 505 9.23 18.53 -27.47
C GLY A 505 8.83 17.08 -27.14
N PHE A 506 7.58 16.84 -26.71
CA PHE A 506 7.02 15.49 -26.53
C PHE A 506 5.54 15.45 -26.97
N LYS A 507 5.07 14.26 -27.36
CA LYS A 507 3.68 14.05 -27.84
C LYS A 507 2.88 13.11 -26.95
N ASP A 508 3.58 12.28 -26.18
CA ASP A 508 3.01 11.26 -25.31
C ASP A 508 3.89 11.05 -24.07
N LEU A 509 3.39 10.23 -23.16
CA LEU A 509 4.06 9.92 -21.90
C LEU A 509 5.42 9.24 -22.13
N GLN A 510 5.57 8.43 -23.16
CA GLN A 510 6.84 7.78 -23.48
C GLN A 510 7.90 8.78 -23.92
N GLY A 511 7.54 9.71 -24.79
CA GLY A 511 8.43 10.81 -25.21
C GLY A 511 8.80 11.73 -24.06
N LEU A 512 7.85 11.99 -23.14
CA LEU A 512 8.12 12.75 -21.93
C LEU A 512 9.14 12.02 -21.01
N ARG A 513 8.98 10.70 -20.79
CA ARG A 513 9.88 9.87 -19.99
C ARG A 513 11.30 9.78 -20.56
N GLN A 514 11.46 9.78 -21.88
CA GLN A 514 12.78 9.84 -22.51
C GLN A 514 13.57 11.07 -22.03
N GLY A 515 12.91 12.19 -21.86
CA GLY A 515 13.52 13.40 -21.30
C GLY A 515 14.06 13.27 -19.86
N LEU A 516 13.50 12.35 -19.04
CA LEU A 516 14.04 12.04 -17.70
C LEU A 516 15.36 11.26 -17.81
N VAL A 517 15.44 10.31 -18.73
CA VAL A 517 16.64 9.51 -18.96
C VAL A 517 17.76 10.40 -19.47
N ASP A 518 17.49 11.23 -20.47
CA ASP A 518 18.45 12.15 -21.07
C ASP A 518 18.99 13.16 -20.03
N ALA A 519 18.13 13.66 -19.14
CA ALA A 519 18.51 14.57 -18.06
C ALA A 519 19.38 13.88 -16.99
N ALA A 520 19.11 12.62 -16.67
CA ALA A 520 19.91 11.84 -15.73
C ALA A 520 21.31 11.50 -16.29
N GLU A 521 21.40 11.20 -17.59
CA GLU A 521 22.69 10.94 -18.27
C GLU A 521 23.54 12.22 -18.40
N ALA A 522 22.90 13.37 -18.63
CA ALA A 522 23.60 14.65 -18.71
C ALA A 522 24.14 15.16 -17.36
N ALA A 523 23.58 14.65 -16.23
CA ALA A 523 24.01 15.01 -14.88
C ALA A 523 25.17 14.12 -14.34
N GLN A 524 25.51 13.02 -15.03
CA GLN A 524 26.65 12.15 -14.74
C GLN A 524 27.89 12.61 -15.49
#